data_ad3e26ca26908cf3e3c12d0be28d722f
#
_entry.id   ad3e26ca26908cf3e3c12d0be28d722f
#
_cell.length_a   1.000
_cell.length_b   1.000
_cell.length_c   1.000
_cell.angle_alpha   90.00
_cell.angle_beta   90.00
_cell.angle_gamma   90.00
#
_symmetry.space_group_name_H-M   'P 1'
#
loop_
_entity.id
_entity.type
_entity.pdbx_description
1 polymer ?
#
loop_
_entity_poly.entity_id
_entity_poly.type
_entity_poly.pdbx_seq_one_letter_code
_entity_poly.pdbx_strand_id
1 'polypeptide(L)'
;ELAEAVHRSPASLSKYENGEVNIAIDSLVEICTALNMDISELLPATYVDLKNADILKYEKHLIERLYIYWYNGEEKRVKNAMIENSHPSMKSKIYFVTDAENSEYQSDFIYHGTVSYSDTSITFYYTNEAPPFDKVFIRMPLLFKKGRRQTGIMSCISLYYQGITLKILVSHEPLTVTDEIRNELLMTPEEIKELKRTNMLIIK
;
A
#
# COMPACT_ATOMS: atom_id res chain seq x y z
N GLU A 1 -24.48 -18.48 -9.51
CA GLU A 1 -23.48 -18.23 -8.45
C GLU A 1 -23.79 -16.96 -7.64
N LEU A 2 -23.64 -15.69 -8.21
CA LEU A 2 -23.91 -14.48 -7.43
C LEU A 2 -25.35 -14.41 -6.92
N ALA A 3 -26.33 -14.72 -7.78
CA ALA A 3 -27.74 -14.70 -7.43
C ALA A 3 -28.09 -15.65 -6.27
N GLU A 4 -27.45 -16.80 -6.23
CA GLU A 4 -27.58 -17.76 -5.12
C GLU A 4 -26.92 -17.23 -3.85
N ALA A 5 -25.71 -16.66 -3.96
CA ALA A 5 -24.96 -16.11 -2.81
C ALA A 5 -25.69 -14.97 -2.11
N VAL A 6 -26.47 -14.16 -2.87
CA VAL A 6 -27.24 -13.04 -2.33
C VAL A 6 -28.73 -13.33 -2.20
N HIS A 7 -29.15 -14.60 -2.32
CA HIS A 7 -30.55 -15.05 -2.20
C HIS A 7 -31.53 -14.24 -3.08
N ARG A 8 -31.12 -13.90 -4.32
CA ARG A 8 -31.91 -13.14 -5.29
C ARG A 8 -32.10 -13.92 -6.58
N SER A 9 -33.13 -13.58 -7.36
CA SER A 9 -33.30 -14.17 -8.69
C SER A 9 -32.31 -13.55 -9.69
N PRO A 10 -31.82 -14.31 -10.70
CA PRO A 10 -30.99 -13.75 -11.77
C PRO A 10 -31.66 -12.56 -12.48
N ALA A 11 -32.99 -12.61 -12.64
CA ALA A 11 -33.77 -11.51 -13.23
C ALA A 11 -33.69 -10.21 -12.38
N SER A 12 -33.66 -10.33 -11.05
CA SER A 12 -33.50 -9.18 -10.15
C SER A 12 -32.13 -8.56 -10.29
N LEU A 13 -31.06 -9.36 -10.36
CA LEU A 13 -29.70 -8.86 -10.56
C LEU A 13 -29.57 -8.16 -11.91
N SER A 14 -30.11 -8.75 -12.98
CA SER A 14 -30.10 -8.13 -14.31
C SER A 14 -30.77 -6.76 -14.32
N LYS A 15 -31.87 -6.58 -13.58
CA LYS A 15 -32.53 -5.27 -13.42
C LYS A 15 -31.67 -4.25 -12.69
N TYR A 16 -30.90 -4.71 -11.69
CA TYR A 16 -29.93 -3.85 -11.00
C TYR A 16 -28.79 -3.41 -11.92
N GLU A 17 -28.22 -4.37 -12.68
CA GLU A 17 -27.13 -4.11 -13.64
C GLU A 17 -27.56 -3.13 -14.76
N ASN A 18 -28.80 -3.24 -15.21
CA ASN A 18 -29.36 -2.37 -16.25
C ASN A 18 -29.88 -1.01 -15.70
N GLY A 19 -29.86 -0.81 -14.38
CA GLY A 19 -30.38 0.42 -13.76
C GLY A 19 -31.90 0.57 -13.83
N GLU A 20 -32.64 -0.52 -14.08
CA GLU A 20 -34.09 -0.52 -14.17
C GLU A 20 -34.75 -0.40 -12.79
N VAL A 21 -34.06 -0.79 -11.73
CA VAL A 21 -34.53 -0.78 -10.35
C VAL A 21 -33.40 -0.29 -9.44
N ASN A 22 -33.75 0.59 -8.50
CA ASN A 22 -32.83 1.04 -7.47
C ASN A 22 -32.48 -0.10 -6.51
N ILE A 23 -31.21 -0.24 -6.20
CA ILE A 23 -30.71 -1.23 -5.24
C ILE A 23 -30.90 -0.66 -3.83
N ALA A 24 -31.59 -1.39 -2.96
CA ALA A 24 -31.65 -1.06 -1.55
C ALA A 24 -30.26 -1.24 -0.92
N ILE A 25 -29.93 -0.42 0.08
CA ILE A 25 -28.61 -0.43 0.71
C ILE A 25 -28.24 -1.81 1.28
N ASP A 26 -29.20 -2.50 1.88
CA ASP A 26 -28.97 -3.84 2.43
C ASP A 26 -28.59 -4.85 1.32
N SER A 27 -29.32 -4.79 0.18
CA SER A 27 -29.00 -5.62 -0.99
C SER A 27 -27.63 -5.28 -1.59
N LEU A 28 -27.25 -4.00 -1.58
CA LEU A 28 -25.93 -3.59 -2.07
C LEU A 28 -24.83 -4.12 -1.16
N VAL A 29 -25.01 -4.09 0.16
CA VAL A 29 -24.06 -4.67 1.13
C VAL A 29 -23.91 -6.18 0.92
N GLU A 30 -25.04 -6.91 0.73
CA GLU A 30 -25.01 -8.36 0.44
C GLU A 30 -24.23 -8.67 -0.84
N ILE A 31 -24.47 -7.90 -1.92
CA ILE A 31 -23.77 -8.07 -3.21
C ILE A 31 -22.27 -7.79 -3.03
N CYS A 32 -21.89 -6.69 -2.37
CA CYS A 32 -20.49 -6.36 -2.12
C CYS A 32 -19.81 -7.45 -1.31
N THR A 33 -20.45 -7.96 -0.28
CA THR A 33 -19.93 -9.07 0.55
C THR A 33 -19.71 -10.34 -0.29
N ALA A 34 -20.69 -10.70 -1.13
CA ALA A 34 -20.57 -11.88 -2.00
C ALA A 34 -19.46 -11.74 -3.05
N LEU A 35 -19.18 -10.52 -3.51
CA LEU A 35 -18.11 -10.22 -4.47
C LEU A 35 -16.75 -9.92 -3.79
N ASN A 36 -16.69 -9.98 -2.47
CA ASN A 36 -15.51 -9.58 -1.67
C ASN A 36 -15.02 -8.16 -2.03
N MET A 37 -15.96 -7.24 -2.21
CA MET A 37 -15.73 -5.84 -2.54
C MET A 37 -16.13 -4.95 -1.36
N ASP A 38 -15.42 -3.83 -1.21
CA ASP A 38 -15.84 -2.79 -0.27
C ASP A 38 -16.94 -1.92 -0.91
N ILE A 39 -18.05 -1.70 -0.19
CA ILE A 39 -19.17 -0.88 -0.67
C ILE A 39 -18.74 0.52 -1.12
N SER A 40 -17.68 1.08 -0.52
CA SER A 40 -17.13 2.38 -0.90
C SER A 40 -16.54 2.40 -2.31
N GLU A 41 -16.24 1.26 -2.90
CA GLU A 41 -15.76 1.18 -4.29
C GLU A 41 -16.87 1.42 -5.31
N LEU A 42 -18.12 1.16 -4.92
CA LEU A 42 -19.30 1.37 -5.77
C LEU A 42 -19.96 2.74 -5.57
N LEU A 43 -19.64 3.44 -4.47
CA LEU A 43 -20.19 4.74 -4.21
C LEU A 43 -19.45 5.81 -5.02
N PRO A 44 -20.16 6.78 -5.65
CA PRO A 44 -19.52 7.92 -6.28
C PRO A 44 -18.60 8.65 -5.32
N ALA A 45 -17.45 9.10 -5.81
CA ALA A 45 -16.47 9.85 -5.02
C ALA A 45 -17.09 11.04 -4.24
N THR A 46 -18.15 11.62 -4.75
CA THR A 46 -18.91 12.69 -4.08
C THR A 46 -19.49 12.34 -2.72
N TYR A 47 -19.77 11.06 -2.44
CA TYR A 47 -20.20 10.62 -1.11
C TYR A 47 -19.03 10.39 -0.14
N VAL A 48 -17.82 10.21 -0.68
CA VAL A 48 -16.58 10.09 0.09
C VAL A 48 -15.98 11.48 0.37
N ASP A 49 -16.37 12.49 -0.40
CA ASP A 49 -15.77 13.84 -0.42
C ASP A 49 -16.02 14.69 0.84
N LEU A 50 -16.95 14.32 1.72
CA LEU A 50 -17.13 15.07 2.97
C LEU A 50 -15.95 14.93 3.97
N LYS A 51 -15.05 13.96 3.74
CA LYS A 51 -13.77 13.85 4.45
C LYS A 51 -12.55 14.29 3.60
N ASN A 52 -12.76 14.62 2.34
CA ASN A 52 -11.69 14.78 1.35
C ASN A 52 -11.34 16.24 0.98
N ALA A 53 -11.84 17.22 1.72
CA ALA A 53 -11.39 18.62 1.55
C ALA A 53 -9.85 18.76 1.68
N ASP A 54 -9.21 17.86 2.45
CA ASP A 54 -7.77 17.82 2.58
C ASP A 54 -7.05 17.17 1.38
N ILE A 55 -7.71 16.31 0.59
CA ILE A 55 -7.08 15.63 -0.55
C ILE A 55 -6.73 16.62 -1.65
N LEU A 56 -7.58 17.59 -1.94
CA LEU A 56 -7.32 18.63 -2.94
C LEU A 56 -6.03 19.39 -2.65
N LYS A 57 -5.68 19.55 -1.37
CA LYS A 57 -4.41 20.16 -0.94
C LYS A 57 -3.20 19.38 -1.43
N TYR A 58 -3.33 18.06 -1.54
CA TYR A 58 -2.22 17.16 -1.91
C TYR A 58 -2.33 16.63 -3.33
N GLU A 59 -3.26 17.11 -4.16
CA GLU A 59 -3.51 16.63 -5.52
C GLU A 59 -2.23 16.51 -6.35
N LYS A 60 -1.32 17.46 -6.22
CA LYS A 60 -0.02 17.47 -6.92
C LYS A 60 0.97 16.40 -6.42
N HIS A 61 0.69 15.80 -5.29
CA HIS A 61 1.53 14.79 -4.64
C HIS A 61 0.93 13.38 -4.68
N LEU A 62 -0.27 13.25 -5.29
CA LEU A 62 -0.91 11.95 -5.42
C LEU A 62 -0.09 11.06 -6.35
N ILE A 63 0.21 9.86 -5.88
CA ILE A 63 1.05 8.91 -6.58
C ILE A 63 0.28 7.60 -6.73
N GLU A 64 0.04 7.17 -7.97
CA GLU A 64 -0.69 5.93 -8.25
C GLU A 64 0.15 4.68 -8.01
N ARG A 65 1.44 4.73 -8.35
CA ARG A 65 2.34 3.58 -8.22
C ARG A 65 3.69 3.99 -7.66
N LEU A 66 4.19 3.17 -6.72
CA LEU A 66 5.51 3.29 -6.11
C LEU A 66 6.19 1.93 -6.07
N TYR A 67 7.53 1.95 -6.12
CA TYR A 67 8.39 0.81 -5.93
C TYR A 67 9.23 1.04 -4.68
N ILE A 68 9.23 0.08 -3.77
CA ILE A 68 10.01 0.15 -2.53
C ILE A 68 11.06 -0.95 -2.50
N TYR A 69 12.21 -0.63 -1.94
CA TYR A 69 13.35 -1.52 -1.83
C TYR A 69 13.88 -1.47 -0.40
N TRP A 70 14.32 -2.62 0.11
CA TRP A 70 14.98 -2.71 1.41
C TRP A 70 16.06 -3.80 1.38
N TYR A 71 17.05 -3.66 2.25
CA TYR A 71 18.06 -4.70 2.41
C TYR A 71 17.63 -5.68 3.50
N ASN A 72 17.50 -6.95 3.13
CA ASN A 72 17.27 -8.02 4.09
C ASN A 72 18.63 -8.54 4.58
N GLY A 73 18.96 -8.25 5.85
CA GLY A 73 20.25 -8.63 6.43
C GLY A 73 20.42 -10.13 6.67
N GLU A 74 19.34 -10.88 6.84
CA GLU A 74 19.35 -12.33 7.01
C GLU A 74 19.64 -13.03 5.68
N GLU A 75 18.92 -12.65 4.64
CA GLU A 75 19.10 -13.18 3.29
C GLU A 75 20.26 -12.52 2.52
N LYS A 76 20.85 -11.45 3.06
CA LYS A 76 21.95 -10.66 2.48
C LYS A 76 21.67 -10.16 1.06
N ARG A 77 20.40 -9.84 0.77
CA ARG A 77 19.96 -9.34 -0.53
C ARG A 77 18.98 -8.18 -0.42
N VAL A 78 18.86 -7.43 -1.50
CA VAL A 78 17.83 -6.41 -1.64
C VAL A 78 16.52 -7.09 -2.02
N LYS A 79 15.47 -6.76 -1.31
CA LYS A 79 14.09 -7.14 -1.59
C LYS A 79 13.33 -5.93 -2.12
N ASN A 80 12.22 -6.15 -2.79
CA ASN A 80 11.36 -5.09 -3.30
C ASN A 80 9.87 -5.42 -3.12
N ALA A 81 9.07 -4.38 -3.21
CA ALA A 81 7.62 -4.47 -3.33
C ALA A 81 7.10 -3.32 -4.20
N MET A 82 5.90 -3.51 -4.75
CA MET A 82 5.20 -2.49 -5.48
C MET A 82 3.96 -2.05 -4.69
N ILE A 83 3.70 -0.75 -4.69
CA ILE A 83 2.51 -0.14 -4.08
C ILE A 83 1.64 0.40 -5.20
N GLU A 84 0.35 0.12 -5.14
CA GLU A 84 -0.69 0.72 -5.97
C GLU A 84 -1.69 1.47 -5.10
N ASN A 85 -1.92 2.74 -5.44
CA ASN A 85 -2.85 3.62 -4.74
C ASN A 85 -4.05 3.92 -5.62
N SER A 86 -5.23 3.90 -5.03
CA SER A 86 -6.48 4.31 -5.65
C SER A 86 -6.91 5.64 -5.06
N HIS A 87 -7.00 6.66 -5.91
CA HIS A 87 -7.55 7.96 -5.57
C HIS A 87 -8.91 8.12 -6.28
N PRO A 88 -9.94 8.65 -5.65
CA PRO A 88 -10.02 9.35 -4.37
C PRO A 88 -10.25 8.47 -3.14
N SER A 89 -10.39 7.14 -3.27
CA SER A 89 -10.72 6.24 -2.15
C SER A 89 -9.63 6.17 -1.08
N MET A 90 -8.41 6.66 -1.37
CA MET A 90 -7.23 6.58 -0.50
C MET A 90 -6.89 5.15 -0.08
N LYS A 91 -7.37 4.16 -0.82
CA LYS A 91 -6.99 2.76 -0.66
C LYS A 91 -5.64 2.51 -1.32
N SER A 92 -4.94 1.56 -0.76
CA SER A 92 -3.62 1.17 -1.22
C SER A 92 -3.45 -0.33 -1.12
N LYS A 93 -2.70 -0.89 -2.06
CA LYS A 93 -2.28 -2.31 -2.04
C LYS A 93 -0.76 -2.34 -2.13
N ILE A 94 -0.15 -3.27 -1.40
CA ILE A 94 1.27 -3.57 -1.52
C ILE A 94 1.45 -5.02 -1.96
N TYR A 95 2.30 -5.20 -2.96
CA TYR A 95 2.65 -6.47 -3.59
C TYR A 95 4.10 -6.78 -3.25
N PHE A 96 4.34 -7.73 -2.35
CA PHE A 96 5.69 -8.19 -2.03
C PHE A 96 6.17 -9.16 -3.09
N VAL A 97 7.27 -8.85 -3.75
CA VAL A 97 7.84 -9.67 -4.83
C VAL A 97 8.85 -10.66 -4.24
N THR A 98 8.64 -11.94 -4.46
CA THR A 98 9.50 -13.00 -3.91
C THR A 98 10.76 -13.22 -4.75
N ASP A 99 10.70 -13.03 -6.08
CA ASP A 99 11.85 -13.18 -6.97
C ASP A 99 11.94 -12.03 -7.99
N ALA A 100 13.07 -11.32 -7.93
CA ALA A 100 13.36 -10.17 -8.79
C ALA A 100 13.69 -10.52 -10.24
N GLU A 101 13.77 -11.81 -10.62
CA GLU A 101 14.20 -12.24 -11.94
C GLU A 101 13.08 -12.35 -12.98
N ASN A 102 11.82 -12.36 -12.57
CA ASN A 102 10.67 -12.39 -13.49
C ASN A 102 9.96 -11.04 -13.53
N SER A 103 9.90 -10.46 -14.73
CA SER A 103 9.26 -9.16 -15.03
C SER A 103 7.74 -9.11 -14.87
N GLU A 104 7.09 -10.20 -14.50
CA GLU A 104 5.69 -10.24 -14.07
C GLU A 104 5.68 -10.24 -12.54
N TYR A 105 5.10 -9.18 -11.96
CA TYR A 105 4.88 -9.04 -10.51
C TYR A 105 3.89 -10.11 -10.01
N GLN A 106 4.31 -11.38 -10.02
CA GLN A 106 3.63 -12.43 -9.28
C GLN A 106 3.99 -12.26 -7.82
N SER A 107 3.05 -11.70 -7.07
CA SER A 107 3.21 -11.50 -5.64
C SER A 107 2.59 -12.66 -4.90
N ASP A 108 3.39 -13.33 -4.06
CA ASP A 108 2.88 -14.37 -3.17
C ASP A 108 2.08 -13.76 -2.00
N PHE A 109 2.30 -12.47 -1.72
CA PHE A 109 1.66 -11.77 -0.60
C PHE A 109 1.18 -10.38 -1.03
N ILE A 110 -0.14 -10.17 -0.95
CA ILE A 110 -0.79 -8.90 -1.19
C ILE A 110 -1.40 -8.44 0.13
N TYR A 111 -1.02 -7.22 0.57
CA TYR A 111 -1.64 -6.59 1.72
C TYR A 111 -2.50 -5.43 1.26
N HIS A 112 -3.64 -5.28 1.89
CA HIS A 112 -4.60 -4.22 1.63
C HIS A 112 -4.50 -3.15 2.72
N GLY A 113 -4.74 -1.90 2.34
CA GLY A 113 -4.59 -0.82 3.30
C GLY A 113 -4.99 0.53 2.76
N THR A 114 -4.46 1.55 3.40
CA THR A 114 -4.76 2.96 3.11
C THR A 114 -3.49 3.77 2.96
N VAL A 115 -3.57 4.84 2.17
CA VAL A 115 -2.56 5.89 2.08
C VAL A 115 -3.12 7.19 2.67
N SER A 116 -2.31 7.91 3.41
CA SER A 116 -2.65 9.24 3.93
C SER A 116 -1.53 10.24 3.67
N TYR A 117 -1.91 11.47 3.38
CA TYR A 117 -1.01 12.57 3.11
C TYR A 117 -1.09 13.59 4.24
N SER A 118 0.06 14.10 4.67
CA SER A 118 0.18 15.20 5.61
C SER A 118 1.15 16.25 5.06
N ASP A 119 1.27 17.40 5.71
CA ASP A 119 2.19 18.46 5.27
C ASP A 119 3.66 18.03 5.22
N THR A 120 4.02 16.98 5.92
CA THR A 120 5.41 16.51 6.04
C THR A 120 5.67 15.13 5.48
N SER A 121 4.64 14.29 5.34
CA SER A 121 4.85 12.87 5.02
C SER A 121 3.67 12.23 4.32
N ILE A 122 3.97 11.17 3.59
CA ILE A 122 3.03 10.18 3.08
C ILE A 122 3.15 8.95 3.98
N THR A 123 2.02 8.43 4.43
CA THR A 123 1.95 7.30 5.36
C THR A 123 1.04 6.23 4.78
N PHE A 124 1.50 4.98 4.83
CA PHE A 124 0.75 3.81 4.41
C PHE A 124 0.57 2.88 5.60
N TYR A 125 -0.60 2.31 5.69
CA TYR A 125 -0.92 1.30 6.69
C TYR A 125 -1.60 0.12 6.00
N TYR A 126 -1.00 -1.07 6.11
CA TYR A 126 -1.46 -2.28 5.47
C TYR A 126 -1.74 -3.38 6.48
N THR A 127 -2.67 -4.25 6.12
CA THR A 127 -2.99 -5.47 6.86
C THR A 127 -3.03 -6.64 5.90
N ASN A 128 -2.43 -7.74 6.29
CA ASN A 128 -2.64 -9.03 5.64
C ASN A 128 -3.93 -9.65 6.20
N GLU A 129 -4.88 -9.97 5.34
CA GLU A 129 -6.17 -10.57 5.73
C GLU A 129 -6.07 -12.08 5.96
N ALA A 130 -4.97 -12.69 5.52
CA ALA A 130 -4.66 -14.10 5.78
C ALA A 130 -3.66 -14.25 6.95
N PRO A 131 -3.65 -15.40 7.66
CA PRO A 131 -2.62 -15.65 8.65
C PRO A 131 -1.21 -15.45 8.05
N PRO A 132 -0.29 -14.78 8.77
CA PRO A 132 -0.31 -14.44 10.20
C PRO A 132 -1.01 -13.11 10.58
N PHE A 133 -1.87 -12.53 9.75
CA PHE A 133 -2.57 -11.25 10.01
C PHE A 133 -1.60 -10.10 10.31
N ASP A 134 -0.50 -10.09 9.62
CA ASP A 134 0.59 -9.12 9.79
C ASP A 134 0.16 -7.71 9.37
N LYS A 135 0.87 -6.73 9.91
CA LYS A 135 0.65 -5.31 9.64
C LYS A 135 1.95 -4.67 9.18
N VAL A 136 1.84 -3.83 8.15
CA VAL A 136 2.97 -3.08 7.62
C VAL A 136 2.65 -1.59 7.68
N PHE A 137 3.55 -0.84 8.27
CA PHE A 137 3.51 0.61 8.32
C PHE A 137 4.68 1.18 7.52
N ILE A 138 4.38 2.08 6.57
CA ILE A 138 5.40 2.76 5.78
C ILE A 138 5.21 4.27 5.93
N ARG A 139 6.32 4.99 6.11
CA ARG A 139 6.34 6.45 6.13
C ARG A 139 7.50 6.99 5.32
N MET A 140 7.20 7.98 4.47
CA MET A 140 8.18 8.69 3.67
C MET A 140 7.87 10.19 3.67
N PRO A 141 8.86 11.08 3.42
CA PRO A 141 8.61 12.51 3.28
C PRO A 141 7.64 12.82 2.13
N LEU A 142 6.82 13.87 2.28
CA LEU A 142 5.88 14.32 1.24
C LEU A 142 6.59 14.86 -0.01
N LEU A 143 7.74 15.53 0.15
CA LEU A 143 8.48 16.15 -0.94
C LEU A 143 9.21 15.11 -1.77
N PHE A 144 8.48 14.47 -2.66
CA PHE A 144 8.99 13.47 -3.57
C PHE A 144 9.14 14.08 -4.96
N LYS A 145 10.35 14.40 -5.36
CA LYS A 145 10.63 14.94 -6.70
C LYS A 145 10.56 13.81 -7.72
N LYS A 146 9.71 13.97 -8.75
CA LYS A 146 9.60 13.03 -9.88
C LYS A 146 10.99 12.71 -10.45
N GLY A 147 11.28 11.43 -10.68
CA GLY A 147 12.58 10.95 -11.20
C GLY A 147 13.69 10.85 -10.15
N ARG A 148 13.42 11.10 -8.85
CA ARG A 148 14.35 10.87 -7.76
C ARG A 148 13.84 9.76 -6.84
N ARG A 149 14.75 8.95 -6.35
CA ARG A 149 14.50 8.02 -5.26
C ARG A 149 14.59 8.74 -3.91
N GLN A 150 13.87 8.27 -2.93
CA GLN A 150 13.81 8.87 -1.60
C GLN A 150 13.82 7.80 -0.52
N THR A 151 14.44 8.10 0.60
CA THR A 151 14.45 7.25 1.78
C THR A 151 13.17 7.39 2.59
N GLY A 152 12.76 6.29 3.20
CA GLY A 152 11.66 6.19 4.14
C GLY A 152 11.92 5.09 5.17
N ILE A 153 10.92 4.81 5.96
CA ILE A 153 10.93 3.70 6.92
C ILE A 153 9.77 2.76 6.66
N MET A 154 10.00 1.48 6.88
CA MET A 154 8.98 0.44 6.90
C MET A 154 9.07 -0.32 8.22
N SER A 155 7.96 -0.44 8.93
CA SER A 155 7.86 -1.23 10.15
C SER A 155 6.92 -2.39 9.92
N CYS A 156 7.36 -3.59 10.26
CA CYS A 156 6.63 -4.84 10.08
C CYS A 156 7.09 -5.87 11.11
N ILE A 157 6.65 -7.11 10.95
CA ILE A 157 7.09 -8.25 11.76
C ILE A 157 8.06 -9.10 10.94
N SER A 158 9.15 -9.56 11.56
CA SER A 158 10.09 -10.51 10.95
C SER A 158 9.49 -11.92 10.90
N LEU A 159 10.15 -12.83 10.19
CA LEU A 159 9.80 -14.26 10.17
C LEU A 159 9.80 -14.90 11.56
N TYR A 160 10.49 -14.31 12.52
CA TYR A 160 10.55 -14.75 13.92
C TYR A 160 9.59 -13.99 14.84
N TYR A 161 8.55 -13.34 14.27
CA TYR A 161 7.56 -12.55 15.00
C TYR A 161 8.14 -11.39 15.83
N GLN A 162 9.30 -10.88 15.44
CA GLN A 162 9.92 -9.71 16.05
C GLN A 162 9.53 -8.45 15.30
N GLY A 163 9.16 -7.40 16.02
CA GLY A 163 8.96 -6.08 15.41
C GLY A 163 10.28 -5.54 14.85
N ILE A 164 10.28 -5.23 13.58
CA ILE A 164 11.45 -4.65 12.89
C ILE A 164 11.08 -3.33 12.23
N THR A 165 12.08 -2.46 12.12
CA THR A 165 11.98 -1.24 11.32
C THR A 165 13.16 -1.19 10.36
N LEU A 166 12.85 -1.00 9.09
CA LEU A 166 13.79 -1.05 7.99
C LEU A 166 13.89 0.32 7.34
N LYS A 167 15.11 0.69 6.95
CA LYS A 167 15.35 1.77 5.99
C LYS A 167 14.91 1.28 4.62
N ILE A 168 14.10 2.05 3.93
CA ILE A 168 13.64 1.74 2.59
C ILE A 168 14.04 2.83 1.61
N LEU A 169 14.17 2.45 0.35
CA LEU A 169 14.30 3.36 -0.77
C LEU A 169 13.01 3.29 -1.59
N VAL A 170 12.44 4.44 -1.92
CA VAL A 170 11.18 4.57 -2.65
C VAL A 170 11.44 5.24 -3.99
N SER A 171 10.85 4.71 -5.06
CA SER A 171 10.96 5.24 -6.42
C SER A 171 9.61 5.23 -7.13
N HIS A 172 9.40 6.16 -8.08
CA HIS A 172 8.26 6.15 -9.01
C HIS A 172 8.40 5.11 -10.13
N GLU A 173 9.62 4.71 -10.43
CA GLU A 173 9.94 3.78 -11.49
C GLU A 173 10.71 2.58 -10.93
N PRO A 174 10.60 1.41 -11.55
CA PRO A 174 11.39 0.25 -11.14
C PRO A 174 12.90 0.57 -11.22
N LEU A 175 13.64 0.19 -10.20
CA LEU A 175 15.10 0.36 -10.17
C LEU A 175 15.78 -0.98 -10.42
N THR A 176 16.84 -0.96 -11.24
CA THR A 176 17.75 -2.09 -11.30
C THR A 176 18.61 -2.11 -10.04
N VAL A 177 18.61 -3.22 -9.33
CA VAL A 177 19.38 -3.37 -8.09
C VAL A 177 20.86 -3.39 -8.41
N THR A 178 21.58 -2.38 -7.95
CA THR A 178 23.04 -2.22 -8.09
C THR A 178 23.69 -2.16 -6.71
N ASP A 179 25.02 -2.25 -6.67
CA ASP A 179 25.77 -2.04 -5.41
C ASP A 179 25.54 -0.64 -4.82
N GLU A 180 25.32 0.36 -5.66
CA GLU A 180 24.97 1.71 -5.22
C GLU A 180 23.64 1.71 -4.43
N ILE A 181 22.58 1.11 -4.98
CA ILE A 181 21.27 0.99 -4.30
C ILE A 181 21.40 0.18 -3.01
N ARG A 182 22.17 -0.92 -3.06
CA ARG A 182 22.44 -1.69 -1.85
C ARG A 182 23.11 -0.86 -0.77
N ASN A 183 24.11 -0.07 -1.13
CA ASN A 183 24.84 0.79 -0.17
C ASN A 183 23.95 1.91 0.39
N GLU A 184 23.04 2.47 -0.39
CA GLU A 184 22.05 3.45 0.11
C GLU A 184 21.08 2.84 1.13
N LEU A 185 20.75 1.55 0.97
CA LEU A 185 19.85 0.83 1.89
C LEU A 185 20.52 0.41 3.20
N LEU A 186 21.83 0.26 3.20
CA LEU A 186 22.58 -0.04 4.42
C LEU A 186 22.65 1.19 5.33
N MET A 187 22.68 0.93 6.64
CA MET A 187 22.92 1.99 7.61
C MET A 187 24.37 2.46 7.55
N THR A 188 24.56 3.77 7.38
CA THR A 188 25.90 4.35 7.37
C THR A 188 26.53 4.33 8.77
N PRO A 189 27.88 4.40 8.87
CA PRO A 189 28.55 4.53 10.16
C PRO A 189 28.04 5.74 10.97
N GLU A 190 27.70 6.84 10.31
CA GLU A 190 27.15 8.07 10.90
C GLU A 190 25.74 7.83 11.47
N GLU A 191 24.86 7.16 10.71
CA GLU A 191 23.52 6.80 11.18
C GLU A 191 23.59 5.87 12.40
N ILE A 192 24.51 4.90 12.40
CA ILE A 192 24.73 3.99 13.53
C ILE A 192 25.26 4.76 14.75
N LYS A 193 26.20 5.67 14.57
CA LYS A 193 26.73 6.51 15.64
C LYS A 193 25.62 7.39 16.25
N GLU A 194 24.78 7.98 15.41
CA GLU A 194 23.66 8.81 15.84
C GLU A 194 22.61 7.98 16.59
N LEU A 195 22.26 6.81 16.08
CA LEU A 195 21.38 5.86 16.76
C LEU A 195 21.88 5.53 18.17
N LYS A 196 23.18 5.22 18.32
CA LYS A 196 23.77 4.91 19.63
C LYS A 196 23.76 6.11 20.58
N ARG A 197 23.90 7.34 20.04
CA ARG A 197 23.94 8.58 20.83
C ARG A 197 22.55 9.02 21.29
N THR A 198 21.55 8.91 20.42
CA THR A 198 20.20 9.48 20.66
C THR A 198 19.16 8.43 21.03
N ASN A 199 19.46 7.15 20.81
CA ASN A 199 18.51 6.04 20.87
C ASN A 199 17.32 6.23 19.91
N MET A 200 17.53 6.96 18.79
CA MET A 200 16.55 7.21 17.75
C MET A 200 17.13 6.88 16.39
N LEU A 201 16.38 6.11 15.58
CA LEU A 201 16.72 5.88 14.18
C LEU A 201 16.32 7.13 13.37
N ILE A 202 17.31 7.90 12.94
CA ILE A 202 17.13 9.08 12.09
C ILE A 202 17.62 8.72 10.70
N ILE A 203 16.70 8.67 9.74
CA ILE A 203 17.00 8.42 8.33
C ILE A 203 16.97 9.76 7.59
N LYS A 204 18.04 10.05 6.88
CA LYS A 204 18.24 11.29 6.12
C LYS A 204 18.02 11.06 4.62
#